data_4b4ef07e56969efb5e6cba7dcf55bbb9
#
_entry.id   4b4ef07e56969efb5e6cba7dcf55bbb9
#
_cell.length_a   1.000
_cell.length_b   1.000
_cell.length_c   1.000
_cell.angle_alpha   90.00
_cell.angle_beta   90.00
_cell.angle_gamma   90.00
#
_symmetry.space_group_name_H-M   'P 1'
#
loop_
_entity.id
_entity.type
_entity.pdbx_description
1 polymer ?
#
loop_
_entity_poly.entity_id
_entity_poly.type
_entity_poly.pdbx_seq_one_letter_code
_entity_poly.pdbx_strand_id
1 'polypeptide(L)'
;MCAIAGILNLKMTEDTIEKMHRTMRRRGPDAKGAFRDAEATLLHARLAVIDPMGGQQPMTFCFEGEEYTIVYNGELYNTPELRRELIKLGHSFQGHSDTEVLLQGYARWGRGVLEKLNGIYAFAVWEKGAKRLFLARDRIGVKPLFYAEHGGGLLFASEIKTILKYPGFRAAIDVTGAAELLLLGPGRTPGCGIFRGVRELEPGCWGLWEQGRLTIKRYWQLTDGPHTENLEETAEHVRFLLEDAIRRQLVSDVPVGCFLSGGLDSSLICAVAAKTLPGPLKTYSVDYDRNREFFVQGKFQPNSDADFVGTMEDFLGAEGHRVVLSADDLDSVLEEATGARDLPGMADVDFSLLLLCREVRKNVTVALSGECSDEIFGGYPWYRDPEIRAREGFPWSQNLMDRRRLLAGGLACQLNAREYVMERYARTLLECDIAEGTPPTEKRMKQMLNLNFRWFMQTLLDRKDRMSMHSSLEVRVPFCDHRIAEYLYRVPWEMKDLHGREKGLLRHAMTGWLPDEILHRKKSPYPKTHDPKYLALMRRRLDALLADPHAPLWELVQPEEVRRMAGEDMANPWYGQLMRTPQTIAYLCQIDHWLRHYGVDIVL
;
A
#
# COMPACT_ATOMS: atom_id res chain seq x y z
N MET A 1 -14.62 2.68 0.01
CA MET A 1 -13.81 1.70 -0.79
C MET A 1 -14.34 0.29 -0.59
N CYS A 2 -14.02 -0.63 -1.52
CA CYS A 2 -14.75 -1.88 -1.70
C CYS A 2 -13.80 -3.08 -1.71
N ALA A 3 -14.34 -4.26 -1.97
CA ALA A 3 -13.61 -5.42 -2.45
C ALA A 3 -14.25 -5.91 -3.74
N ILE A 4 -13.42 -6.32 -4.69
CA ILE A 4 -13.84 -6.93 -5.94
C ILE A 4 -13.26 -8.34 -6.06
N ALA A 5 -13.98 -9.21 -6.74
CA ALA A 5 -13.47 -10.51 -7.17
C ALA A 5 -14.19 -10.96 -8.43
N GLY A 6 -13.60 -11.88 -9.15
CA GLY A 6 -14.24 -12.48 -10.32
C GLY A 6 -13.59 -13.77 -10.76
N ILE A 7 -14.36 -14.51 -11.54
CA ILE A 7 -14.04 -15.85 -11.98
C ILE A 7 -14.54 -15.99 -13.41
N LEU A 8 -13.65 -16.45 -14.30
CA LEU A 8 -13.95 -16.63 -15.71
C LEU A 8 -13.66 -18.06 -16.15
N ASN A 9 -14.55 -18.61 -16.97
CA ASN A 9 -14.43 -19.94 -17.58
C ASN A 9 -14.23 -21.08 -16.56
N LEU A 10 -14.71 -20.91 -15.34
CA LEU A 10 -14.61 -21.88 -14.25
C LEU A 10 -15.99 -22.14 -13.63
N LYS A 11 -16.20 -23.35 -13.12
CA LYS A 11 -17.47 -23.71 -12.49
C LYS A 11 -17.61 -23.03 -11.12
N MET A 12 -18.78 -22.45 -10.88
CA MET A 12 -19.13 -21.79 -9.62
C MET A 12 -20.35 -22.39 -8.99
N THR A 13 -20.31 -22.52 -7.66
CA THR A 13 -21.45 -22.88 -6.83
C THR A 13 -21.84 -21.70 -5.93
N GLU A 14 -23.08 -21.66 -5.47
CA GLU A 14 -23.54 -20.64 -4.51
C GLU A 14 -22.70 -20.66 -3.21
N ASP A 15 -22.31 -21.84 -2.73
CA ASP A 15 -21.45 -22.00 -1.56
C ASP A 15 -20.07 -21.35 -1.77
N THR A 16 -19.48 -21.50 -2.96
CA THR A 16 -18.20 -20.85 -3.29
C THR A 16 -18.34 -19.34 -3.32
N ILE A 17 -19.39 -18.81 -3.95
CA ILE A 17 -19.71 -17.38 -3.98
C ILE A 17 -19.83 -16.81 -2.55
N GLU A 18 -20.59 -17.47 -1.70
CA GLU A 18 -20.79 -17.02 -0.32
C GLU A 18 -19.50 -17.09 0.50
N LYS A 19 -18.68 -18.13 0.31
CA LYS A 19 -17.35 -18.21 0.94
C LYS A 19 -16.43 -17.07 0.51
N MET A 20 -16.42 -16.72 -0.78
CA MET A 20 -15.65 -15.58 -1.29
C MET A 20 -16.19 -14.25 -0.75
N HIS A 21 -17.49 -14.00 -0.80
CA HIS A 21 -18.09 -12.79 -0.22
C HIS A 21 -17.77 -12.64 1.27
N ARG A 22 -17.77 -13.74 2.04
CA ARG A 22 -17.41 -13.70 3.46
C ARG A 22 -16.01 -13.15 3.72
N THR A 23 -15.04 -13.47 2.85
CA THR A 23 -13.68 -12.91 2.96
C THR A 23 -13.63 -11.41 2.64
N MET A 24 -14.54 -10.92 1.77
CA MET A 24 -14.60 -9.53 1.30
C MET A 24 -15.31 -8.60 2.29
N ARG A 25 -16.11 -9.14 3.22
CA ARG A 25 -17.03 -8.39 4.10
C ARG A 25 -16.36 -7.30 4.93
N ARG A 26 -15.12 -7.52 5.39
CA ARG A 26 -14.40 -6.52 6.19
C ARG A 26 -14.10 -5.25 5.39
N ARG A 27 -13.78 -5.40 4.11
CA ARG A 27 -13.53 -4.26 3.22
C ARG A 27 -14.83 -3.53 2.86
N GLY A 28 -15.90 -4.27 2.60
CA GLY A 28 -17.18 -3.71 2.16
C GLY A 28 -18.35 -4.27 2.98
N PRO A 29 -18.65 -3.69 4.15
CA PRO A 29 -19.68 -4.20 5.04
C PRO A 29 -21.11 -3.79 4.66
N ASP A 30 -21.29 -2.73 3.81
CA ASP A 30 -22.57 -2.06 3.65
C ASP A 30 -23.50 -2.77 2.64
N ALA A 31 -22.91 -3.38 1.60
CA ALA A 31 -23.67 -4.15 0.62
C ALA A 31 -22.80 -5.21 -0.06
N LYS A 32 -23.43 -6.27 -0.58
CA LYS A 32 -22.81 -7.25 -1.46
C LYS A 32 -23.61 -7.37 -2.76
N GLY A 33 -22.90 -7.62 -3.86
CA GLY A 33 -23.48 -7.83 -5.18
C GLY A 33 -22.76 -8.92 -5.97
N ALA A 34 -23.50 -9.55 -6.87
CA ALA A 34 -22.96 -10.53 -7.80
C ALA A 34 -23.62 -10.38 -9.18
N PHE A 35 -22.81 -10.44 -10.22
CA PHE A 35 -23.23 -10.62 -11.60
C PHE A 35 -22.82 -12.01 -12.06
N ARG A 36 -23.66 -12.68 -12.87
CA ARG A 36 -23.36 -14.02 -13.39
C ARG A 36 -23.92 -14.16 -14.79
N ASP A 37 -23.08 -14.71 -15.64
CA ASP A 37 -23.50 -15.27 -16.94
C ASP A 37 -22.86 -16.66 -17.17
N ALA A 38 -22.84 -17.14 -18.41
CA ALA A 38 -22.30 -18.45 -18.73
C ALA A 38 -20.78 -18.56 -18.53
N GLU A 39 -20.04 -17.46 -18.64
CA GLU A 39 -18.57 -17.43 -18.72
C GLU A 39 -17.93 -16.62 -17.59
N ALA A 40 -18.67 -15.68 -16.98
CA ALA A 40 -18.16 -14.78 -15.97
C ALA A 40 -19.03 -14.74 -14.71
N THR A 41 -18.37 -14.69 -13.55
CA THR A 41 -18.99 -14.32 -12.28
C THR A 41 -18.18 -13.18 -11.70
N LEU A 42 -18.83 -12.04 -11.43
CA LEU A 42 -18.22 -10.85 -10.81
C LEU A 42 -18.84 -10.61 -9.44
N LEU A 43 -18.02 -10.40 -8.43
CA LEU A 43 -18.44 -10.21 -7.05
C LEU A 43 -17.96 -8.85 -6.54
N HIS A 44 -18.81 -8.22 -5.74
CA HIS A 44 -18.53 -6.93 -5.12
C HIS A 44 -18.97 -6.92 -3.66
N ALA A 45 -18.16 -6.32 -2.78
CA ALA A 45 -18.53 -5.97 -1.41
C ALA A 45 -18.25 -4.47 -1.21
N ARG A 46 -19.27 -3.72 -0.82
CA ARG A 46 -19.28 -2.25 -0.83
C ARG A 46 -19.06 -1.65 0.55
N LEU A 47 -18.17 -0.66 0.60
CA LEU A 47 -18.16 0.40 1.60
C LEU A 47 -18.67 1.67 0.90
N ALA A 48 -19.84 2.15 1.29
CA ALA A 48 -20.48 3.28 0.65
C ALA A 48 -19.85 4.61 1.11
N VAL A 49 -19.23 5.33 0.17
CA VAL A 49 -18.55 6.61 0.40
C VAL A 49 -19.11 7.70 -0.49
N ILE A 50 -19.26 7.43 -1.78
CA ILE A 50 -19.90 8.33 -2.76
C ILE A 50 -21.17 7.66 -3.27
N ASP A 51 -22.23 8.43 -3.40
CA ASP A 51 -23.55 8.02 -3.88
C ASP A 51 -24.07 6.74 -3.19
N PRO A 52 -24.36 6.78 -1.87
CA PRO A 52 -24.77 5.59 -1.12
C PRO A 52 -25.94 4.82 -1.75
N MET A 53 -26.86 5.54 -2.42
CA MET A 53 -28.06 4.98 -3.03
C MET A 53 -27.84 4.52 -4.48
N GLY A 54 -27.08 5.26 -5.30
CA GLY A 54 -26.93 5.01 -6.75
C GLY A 54 -25.67 4.25 -7.16
N GLY A 55 -24.65 4.15 -6.27
CA GLY A 55 -23.36 3.54 -6.59
C GLY A 55 -23.29 2.02 -6.35
N GLN A 56 -24.39 1.26 -6.51
CA GLN A 56 -24.39 -0.19 -6.31
C GLN A 56 -23.62 -0.92 -7.41
N GLN A 57 -22.96 -2.02 -7.03
CA GLN A 57 -22.17 -2.83 -7.95
C GLN A 57 -22.40 -4.34 -7.71
N PRO A 58 -22.20 -5.21 -8.71
CA PRO A 58 -21.77 -4.92 -10.09
C PRO A 58 -22.74 -4.00 -10.82
N MET A 59 -22.22 -3.04 -11.61
CA MET A 59 -23.04 -2.10 -12.37
C MET A 59 -22.98 -2.43 -13.85
N THR A 60 -24.13 -2.43 -14.52
CA THR A 60 -24.23 -2.76 -15.96
C THR A 60 -24.70 -1.55 -16.77
N PHE A 61 -24.10 -1.38 -17.95
CA PHE A 61 -24.44 -0.33 -18.91
C PHE A 61 -24.40 -0.89 -20.34
N CYS A 62 -25.39 -0.52 -21.15
CA CYS A 62 -25.44 -0.89 -22.57
C CYS A 62 -25.05 0.31 -23.44
N PHE A 63 -24.10 0.11 -24.32
CA PHE A 63 -23.64 1.14 -25.25
C PHE A 63 -23.34 0.55 -26.63
N GLU A 64 -23.93 1.13 -27.70
CA GLU A 64 -23.77 0.70 -29.11
C GLU A 64 -24.01 -0.81 -29.31
N GLY A 65 -24.95 -1.40 -28.57
CA GLY A 65 -25.30 -2.82 -28.66
C GLY A 65 -24.45 -3.79 -27.86
N GLU A 66 -23.40 -3.30 -27.15
CA GLU A 66 -22.59 -4.10 -26.23
C GLU A 66 -23.03 -3.86 -24.78
N GLU A 67 -23.03 -4.93 -23.96
CA GLU A 67 -23.32 -4.86 -22.53
C GLU A 67 -22.02 -4.94 -21.72
N TYR A 68 -21.77 -3.90 -20.93
CA TYR A 68 -20.59 -3.77 -20.07
C TYR A 68 -21.00 -3.92 -18.61
N THR A 69 -20.30 -4.76 -17.86
CA THR A 69 -20.53 -4.89 -16.40
C THR A 69 -19.23 -4.65 -15.64
N ILE A 70 -19.24 -3.69 -14.70
CA ILE A 70 -18.08 -3.31 -13.90
C ILE A 70 -18.18 -3.78 -12.47
N VAL A 71 -17.02 -4.17 -11.90
CA VAL A 71 -16.73 -4.18 -10.46
C VAL A 71 -15.51 -3.31 -10.19
N TYR A 72 -15.61 -2.40 -9.22
CA TYR A 72 -14.66 -1.35 -8.99
C TYR A 72 -14.40 -1.15 -7.49
N ASN A 73 -13.13 -1.06 -7.12
CA ASN A 73 -12.62 -0.72 -5.81
C ASN A 73 -11.72 0.51 -5.95
N GLY A 74 -12.21 1.68 -5.61
CA GLY A 74 -11.44 2.91 -5.77
C GLY A 74 -12.25 4.19 -5.58
N GLU A 75 -11.61 5.32 -5.92
CA GLU A 75 -12.18 6.65 -6.00
C GLU A 75 -11.56 7.43 -7.16
N LEU A 76 -12.40 8.05 -8.00
CA LEU A 76 -11.96 8.95 -9.06
C LEU A 76 -12.11 10.40 -8.62
N TYR A 77 -10.99 11.09 -8.54
CA TYR A 77 -10.90 12.46 -8.08
C TYR A 77 -11.24 13.51 -9.15
N ASN A 78 -11.25 13.12 -10.43
CA ASN A 78 -11.65 13.96 -11.55
C ASN A 78 -13.01 13.57 -12.16
N THR A 79 -13.87 12.94 -11.38
CA THR A 79 -15.24 12.56 -11.78
C THR A 79 -16.04 13.71 -12.42
N PRO A 80 -16.04 14.96 -11.87
CA PRO A 80 -16.79 16.06 -12.46
C PRO A 80 -16.32 16.43 -13.86
N GLU A 81 -15.02 16.37 -14.13
CA GLU A 81 -14.42 16.68 -15.44
C GLU A 81 -14.82 15.62 -16.48
N LEU A 82 -14.67 14.34 -16.12
CA LEU A 82 -15.01 13.23 -17.00
C LEU A 82 -16.52 13.20 -17.31
N ARG A 83 -17.35 13.42 -16.30
CA ARG A 83 -18.81 13.53 -16.47
C ARG A 83 -19.19 14.62 -17.46
N ARG A 84 -18.61 15.81 -17.35
CA ARG A 84 -18.85 16.90 -18.29
C ARG A 84 -18.42 16.56 -19.71
N GLU A 85 -17.30 15.85 -19.89
CA GLU A 85 -16.83 15.40 -21.21
C GLU A 85 -17.81 14.38 -21.81
N LEU A 86 -18.23 13.38 -21.03
CA LEU A 86 -19.18 12.35 -21.47
C LEU A 86 -20.56 12.94 -21.82
N ILE A 87 -21.05 13.92 -21.05
CA ILE A 87 -22.32 14.62 -21.38
C ILE A 87 -22.22 15.31 -22.74
N LYS A 88 -21.07 15.97 -23.05
CA LYS A 88 -20.85 16.58 -24.37
C LYS A 88 -20.83 15.55 -25.50
N LEU A 89 -20.51 14.29 -25.21
CA LEU A 89 -20.53 13.17 -26.13
C LEU A 89 -21.88 12.44 -26.21
N GLY A 90 -22.92 12.97 -25.54
CA GLY A 90 -24.29 12.45 -25.57
C GLY A 90 -24.65 11.43 -24.50
N HIS A 91 -23.76 11.21 -23.52
CA HIS A 91 -24.06 10.32 -22.38
C HIS A 91 -24.99 11.01 -21.36
N SER A 92 -25.79 10.20 -20.68
CA SER A 92 -26.66 10.62 -19.57
C SER A 92 -26.37 9.73 -18.35
N PHE A 93 -26.61 10.29 -17.16
CA PHE A 93 -26.28 9.63 -15.88
C PHE A 93 -27.52 9.54 -15.00
N GLN A 94 -27.65 8.43 -14.27
CA GLN A 94 -28.76 8.20 -13.34
C GLN A 94 -28.41 8.68 -11.92
N GLY A 95 -27.17 8.52 -11.51
CA GLY A 95 -26.65 8.89 -10.19
C GLY A 95 -25.51 9.91 -10.26
N HIS A 96 -24.78 10.07 -9.16
CA HIS A 96 -23.58 10.91 -9.12
C HIS A 96 -22.31 10.10 -8.79
N SER A 97 -22.39 8.77 -8.81
CA SER A 97 -21.27 7.90 -8.53
C SER A 97 -20.16 8.02 -9.57
N ASP A 98 -18.94 7.88 -9.12
CA ASP A 98 -17.75 7.76 -9.97
C ASP A 98 -17.73 6.43 -10.74
N THR A 99 -18.33 5.37 -10.17
CA THR A 99 -18.49 4.05 -10.83
C THR A 99 -19.22 4.18 -12.15
N GLU A 100 -20.32 4.94 -12.19
CA GLU A 100 -21.10 5.14 -13.41
C GLU A 100 -20.29 5.93 -14.45
N VAL A 101 -19.54 6.95 -14.02
CA VAL A 101 -18.66 7.73 -14.90
C VAL A 101 -17.54 6.86 -15.47
N LEU A 102 -16.92 6.01 -14.65
CA LEU A 102 -15.89 5.08 -15.10
C LEU A 102 -16.43 4.08 -16.11
N LEU A 103 -17.59 3.47 -15.85
CA LEU A 103 -18.20 2.48 -16.72
C LEU A 103 -18.57 3.07 -18.08
N GLN A 104 -19.22 4.22 -18.08
CA GLN A 104 -19.59 4.91 -19.35
C GLN A 104 -18.35 5.42 -20.08
N GLY A 105 -17.33 5.89 -19.35
CA GLY A 105 -16.03 6.26 -19.91
C GLY A 105 -15.31 5.08 -20.56
N TYR A 106 -15.32 3.91 -19.92
CA TYR A 106 -14.76 2.69 -20.51
C TYR A 106 -15.55 2.27 -21.78
N ALA A 107 -16.86 2.27 -21.71
CA ALA A 107 -17.70 1.94 -22.88
C ALA A 107 -17.41 2.86 -24.07
N ARG A 108 -17.14 4.15 -23.82
CA ARG A 108 -16.87 5.14 -24.88
C ARG A 108 -15.44 5.12 -25.42
N TRP A 109 -14.43 4.99 -24.54
CA TRP A 109 -13.01 5.15 -24.91
C TRP A 109 -12.22 3.82 -24.84
N GLY A 110 -12.86 2.73 -24.40
CA GLY A 110 -12.17 1.46 -24.15
C GLY A 110 -11.01 1.67 -23.17
N ARG A 111 -9.88 1.03 -23.44
CA ARG A 111 -8.65 1.17 -22.61
C ARG A 111 -8.07 2.59 -22.55
N GLY A 112 -8.40 3.45 -23.51
CA GLY A 112 -7.99 4.86 -23.52
C GLY A 112 -8.54 5.67 -22.34
N VAL A 113 -9.56 5.16 -21.64
CA VAL A 113 -10.06 5.77 -20.40
C VAL A 113 -8.95 5.92 -19.36
N LEU A 114 -7.98 4.98 -19.29
CA LEU A 114 -6.90 4.99 -18.31
C LEU A 114 -6.02 6.25 -18.36
N GLU A 115 -5.86 6.83 -19.55
CA GLU A 115 -5.09 8.07 -19.72
C GLU A 115 -5.79 9.28 -19.13
N LYS A 116 -7.13 9.22 -19.02
CA LYS A 116 -7.99 10.30 -18.51
C LYS A 116 -8.23 10.26 -17.00
N LEU A 117 -8.02 9.09 -16.35
CA LEU A 117 -8.33 8.92 -14.94
C LEU A 117 -7.33 9.64 -14.03
N ASN A 118 -7.82 10.37 -13.03
CA ASN A 118 -7.09 10.74 -11.83
C ASN A 118 -7.81 10.12 -10.63
N GLY A 119 -7.15 9.19 -9.94
CA GLY A 119 -7.76 8.45 -8.84
C GLY A 119 -6.91 7.28 -8.37
N ILE A 120 -7.43 6.59 -7.38
CA ILE A 120 -6.89 5.35 -6.83
C ILE A 120 -7.89 4.23 -7.15
N TYR A 121 -7.47 3.19 -7.84
CA TYR A 121 -8.43 2.19 -8.34
C TYR A 121 -7.84 0.82 -8.67
N ALA A 122 -8.69 -0.17 -8.49
CA ALA A 122 -8.62 -1.46 -9.15
C ALA A 122 -10.01 -1.80 -9.67
N PHE A 123 -10.16 -2.13 -10.93
CA PHE A 123 -11.47 -2.47 -11.51
C PHE A 123 -11.38 -3.58 -12.55
N ALA A 124 -12.52 -4.21 -12.79
CA ALA A 124 -12.71 -5.16 -13.86
C ALA A 124 -13.98 -4.82 -14.64
N VAL A 125 -13.91 -4.86 -15.97
CA VAL A 125 -15.07 -4.69 -16.87
C VAL A 125 -15.23 -5.95 -17.72
N TRP A 126 -16.38 -6.57 -17.62
CA TRP A 126 -16.81 -7.68 -18.47
C TRP A 126 -17.57 -7.13 -19.69
N GLU A 127 -17.10 -7.45 -20.87
CA GLU A 127 -17.73 -7.16 -22.16
C GLU A 127 -18.43 -8.43 -22.66
N LYS A 128 -19.74 -8.48 -22.49
CA LYS A 128 -20.53 -9.70 -22.64
C LYS A 128 -20.56 -10.23 -24.08
N GLY A 129 -20.76 -9.36 -25.07
CA GLY A 129 -20.80 -9.74 -26.48
C GLY A 129 -19.43 -10.15 -26.98
N ALA A 130 -18.38 -9.44 -26.58
CA ALA A 130 -17.00 -9.75 -26.93
C ALA A 130 -16.40 -10.91 -26.11
N LYS A 131 -17.06 -11.34 -25.03
CA LYS A 131 -16.61 -12.41 -24.10
C LYS A 131 -15.19 -12.19 -23.60
N ARG A 132 -14.91 -10.96 -23.14
CA ARG A 132 -13.60 -10.58 -22.63
C ARG A 132 -13.69 -9.77 -21.34
N LEU A 133 -12.68 -9.93 -20.50
CA LEU A 133 -12.55 -9.17 -19.27
C LEU A 133 -11.35 -8.23 -19.36
N PHE A 134 -11.60 -6.95 -19.09
CA PHE A 134 -10.56 -5.97 -18.91
C PHE A 134 -10.32 -5.74 -17.42
N LEU A 135 -9.06 -5.76 -16.99
CA LEU A 135 -8.60 -5.48 -15.63
C LEU A 135 -7.70 -4.25 -15.64
N ALA A 136 -7.80 -3.37 -14.66
CA ALA A 136 -6.86 -2.26 -14.52
C ALA A 136 -6.57 -1.95 -13.06
N ARG A 137 -5.34 -1.48 -12.80
CA ARG A 137 -4.87 -0.99 -11.50
C ARG A 137 -4.31 0.41 -11.65
N ASP A 138 -4.54 1.25 -10.64
CA ASP A 138 -4.09 2.65 -10.66
C ASP A 138 -2.56 2.79 -10.84
N ARG A 139 -2.13 3.98 -11.27
CA ARG A 139 -0.74 4.28 -11.62
C ARG A 139 0.24 4.02 -10.49
N ILE A 140 -0.15 4.35 -9.26
CA ILE A 140 0.70 4.26 -8.07
C ILE A 140 0.56 2.89 -7.39
N GLY A 141 -0.57 2.17 -7.64
CA GLY A 141 -0.86 0.87 -7.03
C GLY A 141 -1.41 0.98 -5.61
N VAL A 142 -2.17 2.03 -5.33
CA VAL A 142 -2.82 2.22 -4.02
C VAL A 142 -3.86 1.14 -3.76
N LYS A 143 -4.60 0.72 -4.80
CA LYS A 143 -5.57 -0.36 -4.67
C LYS A 143 -4.99 -1.70 -5.08
N PRO A 144 -5.16 -2.75 -4.26
CA PRO A 144 -4.63 -4.08 -4.58
C PRO A 144 -5.49 -4.80 -5.63
N LEU A 145 -4.83 -5.58 -6.49
CA LEU A 145 -5.49 -6.50 -7.43
C LEU A 145 -4.60 -7.71 -7.68
N PHE A 146 -5.06 -8.87 -7.23
CA PHE A 146 -4.40 -10.16 -7.43
C PHE A 146 -5.14 -10.99 -8.46
N TYR A 147 -4.42 -11.89 -9.13
CA TYR A 147 -5.00 -12.82 -10.09
C TYR A 147 -4.26 -14.16 -10.10
N ALA A 148 -4.94 -15.18 -10.60
CA ALA A 148 -4.38 -16.50 -10.82
C ALA A 148 -5.05 -17.15 -12.05
N GLU A 149 -4.24 -17.71 -12.94
CA GLU A 149 -4.71 -18.60 -14.00
C GLU A 149 -4.82 -20.02 -13.42
N HIS A 150 -5.99 -20.64 -13.53
CA HIS A 150 -6.26 -21.95 -12.94
C HIS A 150 -7.27 -22.72 -13.77
N GLY A 151 -6.99 -23.99 -14.07
CA GLY A 151 -7.95 -24.88 -14.76
C GLY A 151 -8.47 -24.37 -16.11
N GLY A 152 -7.69 -23.55 -16.82
CA GLY A 152 -8.06 -22.94 -18.10
C GLY A 152 -8.95 -21.70 -17.95
N GLY A 153 -9.13 -21.20 -16.73
CA GLY A 153 -9.86 -19.97 -16.42
C GLY A 153 -9.01 -18.96 -15.64
N LEU A 154 -9.62 -17.85 -15.26
CA LEU A 154 -9.01 -16.76 -14.52
C LEU A 154 -9.76 -16.50 -13.21
N LEU A 155 -9.00 -16.35 -12.13
CA LEU A 155 -9.46 -15.83 -10.84
C LEU A 155 -8.83 -14.46 -10.63
N PHE A 156 -9.58 -13.48 -10.11
CA PHE A 156 -9.00 -12.23 -9.62
C PHE A 156 -9.70 -11.75 -8.36
N ALA A 157 -9.00 -11.01 -7.51
CA ALA A 157 -9.58 -10.43 -6.30
C ALA A 157 -8.73 -9.28 -5.75
N SER A 158 -9.35 -8.43 -4.94
CA SER A 158 -8.65 -7.41 -4.13
C SER A 158 -7.71 -8.04 -3.10
N GLU A 159 -8.01 -9.24 -2.61
CA GLU A 159 -7.25 -9.93 -1.56
C GLU A 159 -7.03 -11.40 -1.91
N ILE A 160 -5.84 -11.93 -1.56
CA ILE A 160 -5.42 -13.31 -1.89
C ILE A 160 -6.32 -14.34 -1.22
N LYS A 161 -6.73 -14.11 0.03
CA LYS A 161 -7.64 -15.01 0.77
C LYS A 161 -8.94 -15.29 0.01
N THR A 162 -9.39 -14.37 -0.84
CA THR A 162 -10.59 -14.56 -1.66
C THR A 162 -10.34 -15.56 -2.79
N ILE A 163 -9.17 -15.49 -3.46
CA ILE A 163 -8.73 -16.48 -4.48
C ILE A 163 -8.60 -17.87 -3.84
N LEU A 164 -8.01 -17.95 -2.64
CA LEU A 164 -7.82 -19.22 -1.93
C LEU A 164 -9.13 -19.91 -1.50
N LYS A 165 -10.29 -19.24 -1.61
CA LYS A 165 -11.61 -19.86 -1.37
C LYS A 165 -12.17 -20.58 -2.58
N TYR A 166 -11.54 -20.44 -3.76
CA TYR A 166 -11.96 -21.20 -4.93
C TYR A 166 -11.60 -22.70 -4.77
N PRO A 167 -12.57 -23.62 -4.96
CA PRO A 167 -12.31 -25.06 -4.82
C PRO A 167 -11.22 -25.55 -5.76
N GLY A 168 -10.26 -26.29 -5.22
CA GLY A 168 -9.13 -26.83 -5.98
C GLY A 168 -7.94 -25.88 -6.13
N PHE A 169 -8.06 -24.61 -5.71
CA PHE A 169 -6.89 -23.75 -5.60
C PHE A 169 -6.16 -24.01 -4.28
N ARG A 170 -4.94 -24.54 -4.34
CA ARG A 170 -4.15 -24.92 -3.16
C ARG A 170 -3.27 -23.76 -2.69
N ALA A 171 -3.31 -23.46 -1.41
CA ALA A 171 -2.36 -22.56 -0.79
C ALA A 171 -0.98 -23.27 -0.73
N ALA A 172 -0.05 -22.86 -1.58
CA ALA A 172 1.29 -23.44 -1.62
C ALA A 172 2.35 -22.36 -1.87
N ILE A 173 3.56 -22.58 -1.38
CA ILE A 173 4.75 -21.80 -1.76
C ILE A 173 5.83 -22.73 -2.33
N ASP A 174 6.62 -22.17 -3.24
CA ASP A 174 7.83 -22.80 -3.78
C ASP A 174 9.09 -22.06 -3.28
N VAL A 175 10.24 -22.43 -3.81
CA VAL A 175 11.52 -21.76 -3.51
C VAL A 175 11.45 -20.23 -3.73
N THR A 176 10.71 -19.77 -4.75
CA THR A 176 10.51 -18.35 -5.01
C THR A 176 9.71 -17.69 -3.89
N GLY A 177 8.56 -18.26 -3.51
CA GLY A 177 7.74 -17.74 -2.41
C GLY A 177 8.50 -17.70 -1.07
N ALA A 178 9.28 -18.75 -0.78
CA ALA A 178 10.15 -18.79 0.40
C ALA A 178 11.25 -17.72 0.37
N ALA A 179 11.86 -17.49 -0.80
CA ALA A 179 12.87 -16.44 -0.99
C ALA A 179 12.27 -15.03 -0.82
N GLU A 180 11.07 -14.78 -1.35
CA GLU A 180 10.37 -13.51 -1.16
C GLU A 180 10.13 -13.23 0.33
N LEU A 181 9.63 -14.20 1.09
CA LEU A 181 9.39 -14.07 2.52
C LEU A 181 10.68 -13.82 3.31
N LEU A 182 11.73 -14.59 3.07
CA LEU A 182 12.90 -14.61 3.94
C LEU A 182 13.98 -13.61 3.51
N LEU A 183 14.18 -13.38 2.21
CA LEU A 183 15.25 -12.52 1.71
C LEU A 183 14.79 -11.08 1.43
N LEU A 184 13.52 -10.86 1.08
CA LEU A 184 12.98 -9.55 0.73
C LEU A 184 11.91 -9.06 1.71
N GLY A 185 11.21 -10.00 2.37
CA GLY A 185 10.08 -9.68 3.26
C GLY A 185 10.41 -8.72 4.42
N PRO A 186 9.41 -7.96 4.84
CA PRO A 186 7.99 -7.96 4.48
C PRO A 186 7.62 -7.29 3.15
N GLY A 187 8.59 -6.76 2.41
CA GLY A 187 8.41 -6.37 1.01
C GLY A 187 8.36 -7.59 0.08
N ARG A 188 8.01 -7.37 -1.17
CA ARG A 188 8.01 -8.41 -2.19
C ARG A 188 8.31 -7.83 -3.58
N THR A 189 8.77 -8.68 -4.47
CA THR A 189 8.98 -8.29 -5.87
C THR A 189 7.66 -7.81 -6.48
N PRO A 190 7.65 -6.64 -7.15
CA PRO A 190 6.46 -6.18 -7.88
C PRO A 190 5.88 -7.28 -8.77
N GLY A 191 4.56 -7.48 -8.69
CA GLY A 191 3.87 -8.56 -9.40
C GLY A 191 3.88 -9.93 -8.70
N CYS A 192 4.63 -10.12 -7.62
CA CYS A 192 4.67 -11.39 -6.88
C CYS A 192 3.54 -11.48 -5.84
N GLY A 193 2.75 -12.56 -5.89
CA GLY A 193 1.71 -12.87 -4.88
C GLY A 193 2.18 -13.80 -3.76
N ILE A 194 3.45 -14.22 -3.76
CA ILE A 194 4.08 -15.18 -2.81
C ILE A 194 3.52 -16.59 -2.94
N PHE A 195 2.21 -16.78 -2.88
CA PHE A 195 1.61 -18.10 -3.13
C PHE A 195 1.84 -18.54 -4.58
N ARG A 196 2.17 -19.80 -4.76
CA ARG A 196 2.39 -20.39 -6.08
C ARG A 196 1.16 -20.22 -6.96
N GLY A 197 1.37 -19.64 -8.16
CA GLY A 197 0.31 -19.36 -9.12
C GLY A 197 -0.49 -18.10 -8.87
N VAL A 198 -0.32 -17.41 -7.72
CA VAL A 198 -0.90 -16.09 -7.48
C VAL A 198 0.06 -15.01 -7.94
N ARG A 199 -0.45 -14.04 -8.67
CA ARG A 199 0.27 -12.83 -9.11
C ARG A 199 -0.49 -11.59 -8.70
N GLU A 200 0.23 -10.49 -8.58
CA GLU A 200 -0.35 -9.16 -8.41
C GLU A 200 -0.30 -8.41 -9.74
N LEU A 201 -1.38 -7.72 -10.11
CA LEU A 201 -1.31 -6.79 -11.23
C LEU A 201 -0.49 -5.58 -10.80
N GLU A 202 0.64 -5.36 -11.49
CA GLU A 202 1.56 -4.26 -11.13
C GLU A 202 0.89 -2.88 -11.25
N PRO A 203 1.35 -1.88 -10.46
CA PRO A 203 0.93 -0.50 -10.62
C PRO A 203 1.07 -0.01 -12.06
N GLY A 204 0.11 0.79 -12.53
CA GLY A 204 0.11 1.31 -13.90
C GLY A 204 -0.01 0.24 -14.98
N CYS A 205 -0.58 -0.92 -14.65
CA CYS A 205 -0.82 -2.01 -15.61
C CYS A 205 -2.31 -2.27 -15.82
N TRP A 206 -2.61 -2.79 -17.00
CA TRP A 206 -3.89 -3.39 -17.32
C TRP A 206 -3.72 -4.82 -17.82
N GLY A 207 -4.76 -5.64 -17.66
CA GLY A 207 -4.86 -7.00 -18.20
C GLY A 207 -6.08 -7.15 -19.10
N LEU A 208 -5.97 -7.95 -20.15
CA LEU A 208 -7.09 -8.36 -20.98
C LEU A 208 -7.13 -9.88 -21.02
N TRP A 209 -8.21 -10.45 -20.50
CA TRP A 209 -8.53 -11.87 -20.64
C TRP A 209 -9.46 -12.06 -21.83
N GLU A 210 -8.99 -12.79 -22.82
CA GLU A 210 -9.73 -13.08 -24.04
C GLU A 210 -9.32 -14.46 -24.57
N GLN A 211 -10.28 -15.28 -25.00
CA GLN A 211 -10.03 -16.61 -25.59
C GLN A 211 -9.14 -17.52 -24.71
N GLY A 212 -9.31 -17.47 -23.38
CA GLY A 212 -8.56 -18.31 -22.45
C GLY A 212 -7.12 -17.84 -22.19
N ARG A 213 -6.75 -16.62 -22.58
CA ARG A 213 -5.41 -16.06 -22.41
C ARG A 213 -5.45 -14.69 -21.74
N LEU A 214 -4.58 -14.48 -20.75
CA LEU A 214 -4.37 -13.18 -20.13
C LEU A 214 -3.18 -12.46 -20.77
N THR A 215 -3.40 -11.25 -21.27
CA THR A 215 -2.36 -10.35 -21.76
C THR A 215 -2.25 -9.16 -20.81
N ILE A 216 -1.05 -8.89 -20.28
CA ILE A 216 -0.80 -7.74 -19.39
C ILE A 216 0.08 -6.72 -20.11
N LYS A 217 -0.26 -5.43 -19.96
CA LYS A 217 0.54 -4.31 -20.49
C LYS A 217 0.61 -3.18 -19.47
N ARG A 218 1.75 -2.53 -19.41
CA ARG A 218 1.95 -1.29 -18.66
C ARG A 218 1.43 -0.11 -19.48
N TYR A 219 0.60 0.73 -18.88
CA TYR A 219 0.09 1.96 -19.50
C TYR A 219 0.72 3.22 -18.91
N TRP A 220 1.38 3.08 -17.75
CA TRP A 220 2.02 4.19 -17.07
C TRP A 220 3.29 3.77 -16.31
N GLN A 221 4.27 4.65 -16.30
CA GLN A 221 5.46 4.61 -15.45
C GLN A 221 5.99 6.03 -15.26
N LEU A 222 6.87 6.25 -14.27
CA LEU A 222 7.60 7.49 -14.13
C LEU A 222 8.52 7.69 -15.34
N THR A 223 8.39 8.85 -15.99
CA THR A 223 9.13 9.19 -17.21
C THR A 223 9.99 10.42 -16.96
N ASP A 224 11.29 10.32 -17.28
CA ASP A 224 12.23 11.43 -17.18
C ASP A 224 11.97 12.51 -18.24
N GLY A 225 12.53 13.69 -18.01
CA GLY A 225 12.41 14.80 -18.93
C GLY A 225 13.06 16.06 -18.37
N PRO A 226 13.18 17.11 -19.20
CA PRO A 226 13.77 18.37 -18.77
C PRO A 226 12.92 19.05 -17.68
N HIS A 227 13.58 19.68 -16.73
CA HIS A 227 12.99 20.61 -15.77
C HIS A 227 13.49 22.01 -16.10
N THR A 228 12.59 22.92 -16.37
CA THR A 228 12.90 24.28 -16.89
C THR A 228 12.53 25.41 -15.93
N GLU A 229 11.77 25.08 -14.87
CA GLU A 229 11.33 26.06 -13.88
C GLU A 229 12.45 26.35 -12.87
N ASN A 230 12.56 27.60 -12.43
CA ASN A 230 13.43 27.98 -11.32
C ASN A 230 12.88 27.49 -9.97
N LEU A 231 13.61 27.71 -8.88
CA LEU A 231 13.22 27.22 -7.55
C LEU A 231 11.85 27.74 -7.09
N GLU A 232 11.57 29.03 -7.30
CA GLU A 232 10.32 29.65 -6.85
C GLU A 232 9.12 29.16 -7.68
N GLU A 233 9.26 29.09 -8.99
CA GLU A 233 8.26 28.52 -9.89
C GLU A 233 7.99 27.04 -9.54
N THR A 234 9.05 26.26 -9.28
CA THR A 234 8.95 24.88 -8.86
C THR A 234 8.20 24.73 -7.52
N ALA A 235 8.51 25.61 -6.56
CA ALA A 235 7.84 25.61 -5.25
C ALA A 235 6.35 25.96 -5.38
N GLU A 236 6.01 26.96 -6.19
CA GLU A 236 4.61 27.35 -6.46
C GLU A 236 3.84 26.21 -7.16
N HIS A 237 4.45 25.54 -8.14
CA HIS A 237 3.84 24.42 -8.84
C HIS A 237 3.61 23.23 -7.90
N VAL A 238 4.60 22.88 -7.06
CA VAL A 238 4.45 21.84 -6.01
C VAL A 238 3.31 22.18 -5.05
N ARG A 239 3.24 23.44 -4.60
CA ARG A 239 2.17 23.89 -3.71
C ARG A 239 0.80 23.71 -4.37
N PHE A 240 0.66 24.19 -5.61
CA PHE A 240 -0.60 24.07 -6.37
C PHE A 240 -1.04 22.60 -6.51
N LEU A 241 -0.14 21.71 -6.92
CA LEU A 241 -0.46 20.29 -7.10
C LEU A 241 -0.87 19.62 -5.79
N LEU A 242 -0.18 19.94 -4.68
CA LEU A 242 -0.51 19.38 -3.36
C LEU A 242 -1.86 19.86 -2.85
N GLU A 243 -2.13 21.16 -2.93
CA GLU A 243 -3.42 21.71 -2.51
C GLU A 243 -4.56 21.13 -3.34
N ASP A 244 -4.41 21.06 -4.66
CA ASP A 244 -5.42 20.48 -5.56
C ASP A 244 -5.65 19.00 -5.24
N ALA A 245 -4.59 18.21 -5.06
CA ALA A 245 -4.69 16.79 -4.72
C ALA A 245 -5.41 16.56 -3.38
N ILE A 246 -5.08 17.35 -2.35
CA ILE A 246 -5.72 17.23 -1.04
C ILE A 246 -7.20 17.60 -1.16
N ARG A 247 -7.54 18.75 -1.78
CA ARG A 247 -8.94 19.20 -1.93
C ARG A 247 -9.79 18.20 -2.70
N ARG A 248 -9.27 17.64 -3.80
CA ARG A 248 -9.98 16.60 -4.57
C ARG A 248 -10.25 15.34 -3.75
N GLN A 249 -9.33 14.98 -2.84
CA GLN A 249 -9.48 13.80 -2.00
C GLN A 249 -10.32 14.02 -0.74
N LEU A 250 -10.79 15.24 -0.49
CA LEU A 250 -11.75 15.54 0.59
C LEU A 250 -13.22 15.35 0.18
N VAL A 251 -13.50 15.17 -1.11
CA VAL A 251 -14.87 14.94 -1.60
C VAL A 251 -15.41 13.61 -1.07
N SER A 252 -16.54 13.67 -0.33
CA SER A 252 -17.14 12.51 0.33
C SER A 252 -18.57 12.82 0.77
N ASP A 253 -19.47 11.83 0.66
CA ASP A 253 -20.84 11.91 1.19
C ASP A 253 -20.92 11.40 2.65
N VAL A 254 -19.78 11.00 3.22
CA VAL A 254 -19.65 10.48 4.59
C VAL A 254 -18.57 11.23 5.38
N PRO A 255 -18.54 11.15 6.72
CA PRO A 255 -17.58 11.88 7.54
C PRO A 255 -16.12 11.57 7.18
N VAL A 256 -15.30 12.64 7.08
CA VAL A 256 -13.86 12.60 6.76
C VAL A 256 -13.05 13.06 7.97
N GLY A 257 -11.88 12.43 8.19
CA GLY A 257 -10.87 12.86 9.16
C GLY A 257 -9.46 12.75 8.59
N CYS A 258 -8.46 13.09 9.38
CA CYS A 258 -7.05 13.01 8.97
C CYS A 258 -6.20 12.32 10.04
N PHE A 259 -5.23 11.50 9.60
CA PHE A 259 -4.16 11.08 10.49
C PHE A 259 -3.20 12.23 10.73
N LEU A 260 -2.82 12.46 11.99
CA LEU A 260 -1.91 13.52 12.40
C LEU A 260 -0.79 12.93 13.28
N SER A 261 0.46 13.01 12.81
CA SER A 261 1.65 12.60 13.56
C SER A 261 2.51 13.79 14.02
N GLY A 262 2.04 15.03 13.78
CA GLY A 262 2.86 16.23 14.00
C GLY A 262 4.08 16.31 13.07
N GLY A 263 4.22 15.41 12.10
CA GLY A 263 5.22 15.47 11.03
C GLY A 263 4.77 16.38 9.89
N LEU A 264 5.73 16.82 9.06
CA LEU A 264 5.50 17.75 7.94
C LEU A 264 4.30 17.33 7.07
N ASP A 265 4.29 16.09 6.60
CA ASP A 265 3.34 15.60 5.59
C ASP A 265 1.90 15.56 6.10
N SER A 266 1.70 14.94 7.26
CA SER A 266 0.38 14.85 7.89
C SER A 266 -0.15 16.22 8.30
N SER A 267 0.73 17.10 8.79
CA SER A 267 0.36 18.47 9.17
C SER A 267 -0.06 19.31 7.98
N LEU A 268 0.60 19.17 6.81
CA LEU A 268 0.19 19.84 5.57
C LEU A 268 -1.18 19.38 5.10
N ILE A 269 -1.45 18.08 5.11
CA ILE A 269 -2.78 17.54 4.77
C ILE A 269 -3.83 18.12 5.71
N CYS A 270 -3.58 18.10 7.02
CA CYS A 270 -4.51 18.64 8.01
C CYS A 270 -4.73 20.16 7.83
N ALA A 271 -3.69 20.93 7.50
CA ALA A 271 -3.79 22.36 7.30
C ALA A 271 -4.68 22.72 6.08
N VAL A 272 -4.55 21.99 4.97
CA VAL A 272 -5.41 22.18 3.80
C VAL A 272 -6.84 21.68 4.09
N ALA A 273 -6.98 20.52 4.75
CA ALA A 273 -8.27 19.95 5.10
C ALA A 273 -9.08 20.87 6.03
N ALA A 274 -8.45 21.43 7.07
CA ALA A 274 -9.09 22.35 8.01
C ALA A 274 -9.60 23.63 7.35
N LYS A 275 -8.92 24.11 6.29
CA LYS A 275 -9.38 25.26 5.50
C LYS A 275 -10.49 24.91 4.50
N THR A 276 -10.70 23.64 4.21
CA THR A 276 -11.61 23.18 3.14
C THR A 276 -12.90 22.59 3.69
N LEU A 277 -12.82 21.80 4.76
CA LEU A 277 -13.98 21.15 5.37
C LEU A 277 -14.74 22.11 6.29
N PRO A 278 -16.07 21.98 6.40
CA PRO A 278 -16.86 22.74 7.36
C PRO A 278 -16.66 22.22 8.79
N GLY A 279 -16.52 23.14 9.73
CA GLY A 279 -16.38 22.83 11.17
C GLY A 279 -14.98 22.33 11.57
N PRO A 280 -14.80 21.95 12.83
CA PRO A 280 -13.51 21.44 13.35
C PRO A 280 -13.08 20.17 12.64
N LEU A 281 -11.80 20.13 12.20
CA LEU A 281 -11.22 18.93 11.61
C LEU A 281 -11.02 17.86 12.67
N LYS A 282 -11.49 16.64 12.41
CA LYS A 282 -11.17 15.48 13.25
C LYS A 282 -9.79 14.94 12.90
N THR A 283 -8.89 14.93 13.87
CA THR A 283 -7.54 14.39 13.72
C THR A 283 -7.34 13.16 14.59
N TYR A 284 -6.52 12.23 14.10
CA TYR A 284 -6.26 10.95 14.76
C TYR A 284 -4.77 10.70 14.85
N SER A 285 -4.29 10.43 16.06
CA SER A 285 -2.89 10.12 16.35
C SER A 285 -2.77 8.84 17.17
N VAL A 286 -1.61 8.16 17.08
CA VAL A 286 -1.27 7.00 17.89
C VAL A 286 -0.11 7.35 18.82
N ASP A 287 -0.19 6.90 20.05
CA ASP A 287 0.88 6.96 21.04
C ASP A 287 0.95 5.61 21.78
N TYR A 288 1.97 5.42 22.57
CA TYR A 288 2.16 4.18 23.33
C TYR A 288 2.15 4.43 24.82
N ASP A 289 1.52 3.51 25.56
CA ASP A 289 1.58 3.52 27.01
C ASP A 289 3.02 3.56 27.49
N ARG A 290 3.29 4.32 28.55
CA ARG A 290 4.63 4.51 29.12
C ARG A 290 5.69 5.03 28.13
N ASN A 291 5.27 5.62 26.99
CA ASN A 291 6.21 6.15 25.99
C ASN A 291 7.14 7.20 26.59
N ARG A 292 6.64 8.08 27.48
CA ARG A 292 7.47 9.08 28.18
C ARG A 292 8.54 8.47 29.07
N GLU A 293 8.29 7.27 29.61
CA GLU A 293 9.23 6.56 30.51
C GLU A 293 10.33 5.84 29.71
N PHE A 294 9.98 5.23 28.57
CA PHE A 294 10.87 4.36 27.81
C PHE A 294 11.40 4.96 26.52
N PHE A 295 10.93 6.15 26.13
CA PHE A 295 11.39 6.78 24.91
C PHE A 295 12.90 7.00 24.94
N VAL A 296 13.60 6.40 23.99
CA VAL A 296 15.03 6.59 23.79
C VAL A 296 15.23 7.42 22.52
N GLN A 297 15.75 8.62 22.70
CA GLN A 297 16.14 9.49 21.61
C GLN A 297 17.17 8.80 20.71
N GLY A 298 16.89 8.74 19.43
CA GLY A 298 17.75 8.11 18.43
C GLY A 298 18.13 9.07 17.30
N LYS A 299 19.12 8.64 16.49
CA LYS A 299 19.54 9.40 15.29
C LYS A 299 18.35 9.74 14.37
N PHE A 300 17.37 8.85 14.29
CA PHE A 300 16.23 8.95 13.36
C PHE A 300 14.93 9.38 14.05
N GLN A 301 14.85 9.33 15.37
CA GLN A 301 13.69 9.74 16.16
C GLN A 301 14.19 10.62 17.31
N PRO A 302 14.46 11.91 17.06
CA PRO A 302 15.03 12.80 18.07
C PRO A 302 14.03 13.26 19.12
N ASN A 303 12.72 13.24 18.81
CA ASN A 303 11.65 13.76 19.66
C ASN A 303 10.44 12.84 19.63
N SER A 304 9.64 12.85 20.70
CA SER A 304 8.30 12.24 20.70
C SER A 304 7.35 13.00 19.78
N ASP A 305 6.38 12.31 19.16
CA ASP A 305 5.39 12.91 18.28
C ASP A 305 4.31 13.69 19.05
N ALA A 306 4.07 13.32 20.32
CA ALA A 306 2.94 13.80 21.12
C ALA A 306 2.87 15.33 21.26
N ASP A 307 4.01 16.00 21.46
CA ASP A 307 4.06 17.45 21.62
C ASP A 307 3.72 18.19 20.32
N PHE A 308 4.24 17.70 19.20
CA PHE A 308 3.97 18.26 17.87
C PHE A 308 2.54 18.01 17.38
N VAL A 309 1.92 16.92 17.81
CA VAL A 309 0.48 16.68 17.57
C VAL A 309 -0.34 17.75 18.27
N GLY A 310 -0.06 18.02 19.57
CA GLY A 310 -0.74 19.06 20.35
C GLY A 310 -0.59 20.46 19.71
N THR A 311 0.65 20.84 19.35
CA THR A 311 0.90 22.10 18.64
C THR A 311 0.04 22.24 17.37
N MET A 312 -0.09 21.17 16.60
CA MET A 312 -0.90 21.22 15.36
C MET A 312 -2.40 21.25 15.65
N GLU A 313 -2.88 20.53 16.64
CA GLU A 313 -4.29 20.53 17.04
C GLU A 313 -4.71 21.94 17.50
N ASP A 314 -3.88 22.61 18.32
CA ASP A 314 -4.10 23.98 18.75
C ASP A 314 -4.07 24.97 17.58
N PHE A 315 -3.08 24.86 16.69
CA PHE A 315 -2.95 25.71 15.51
C PHE A 315 -4.15 25.63 14.55
N LEU A 316 -4.70 24.43 14.39
CA LEU A 316 -5.83 24.17 13.49
C LEU A 316 -7.20 24.37 14.15
N GLY A 317 -7.28 24.45 15.47
CA GLY A 317 -8.54 24.35 16.19
C GLY A 317 -9.22 22.99 15.95
N ALA A 318 -8.44 21.92 15.87
CA ALA A 318 -8.91 20.60 15.49
C ALA A 318 -9.47 19.82 16.68
N GLU A 319 -10.38 18.88 16.40
CA GLU A 319 -10.87 17.88 17.36
C GLU A 319 -9.91 16.68 17.36
N GLY A 320 -8.95 16.66 18.29
CA GLY A 320 -7.91 15.65 18.38
C GLY A 320 -8.37 14.37 19.07
N HIS A 321 -8.13 13.22 18.45
CA HIS A 321 -8.36 11.89 19.01
C HIS A 321 -7.04 11.12 19.11
N ARG A 322 -6.55 10.94 20.34
CA ARG A 322 -5.31 10.20 20.61
C ARG A 322 -5.62 8.77 21.02
N VAL A 323 -5.08 7.80 20.29
CA VAL A 323 -5.17 6.37 20.58
C VAL A 323 -3.89 5.93 21.28
N VAL A 324 -3.97 5.50 22.53
CA VAL A 324 -2.82 5.04 23.33
C VAL A 324 -2.85 3.51 23.37
N LEU A 325 -1.76 2.87 22.95
CA LEU A 325 -1.64 1.42 22.82
C LEU A 325 -0.61 0.86 23.79
N SER A 326 -0.94 -0.24 24.45
CA SER A 326 -0.02 -1.01 25.29
C SER A 326 0.71 -2.09 24.48
N ALA A 327 1.77 -2.67 25.06
CA ALA A 327 2.45 -3.83 24.49
C ALA A 327 1.53 -5.05 24.39
N ASP A 328 0.58 -5.22 25.33
CA ASP A 328 -0.41 -6.32 25.28
C ASP A 328 -1.41 -6.12 24.14
N ASP A 329 -1.86 -4.88 23.88
CA ASP A 329 -2.72 -4.59 22.74
C ASP A 329 -2.05 -5.00 21.42
N LEU A 330 -0.77 -4.66 21.26
CA LEU A 330 0.01 -5.03 20.08
C LEU A 330 0.14 -6.55 19.93
N ASP A 331 0.48 -7.25 21.03
CA ASP A 331 0.59 -8.72 21.01
C ASP A 331 -0.72 -9.40 20.64
N SER A 332 -1.84 -8.87 21.13
CA SER A 332 -3.18 -9.46 20.96
C SER A 332 -3.67 -9.52 19.51
N VAL A 333 -3.12 -8.72 18.60
CA VAL A 333 -3.60 -8.60 17.21
C VAL A 333 -2.62 -9.13 16.16
N LEU A 334 -1.54 -9.82 16.56
CA LEU A 334 -0.54 -10.37 15.65
C LEU A 334 -1.18 -11.26 14.58
N GLU A 335 -1.99 -12.22 15.00
CA GLU A 335 -2.66 -13.19 14.11
C GLU A 335 -3.67 -12.49 13.20
N GLU A 336 -4.46 -11.56 13.75
CA GLU A 336 -5.47 -10.84 12.98
C GLU A 336 -4.83 -9.91 11.93
N ALA A 337 -3.77 -9.19 12.28
CA ALA A 337 -3.06 -8.34 11.34
C ALA A 337 -2.42 -9.15 10.19
N THR A 338 -1.90 -10.35 10.50
CA THR A 338 -1.39 -11.29 9.48
C THR A 338 -2.51 -11.74 8.54
N GLY A 339 -3.67 -12.11 9.07
CA GLY A 339 -4.85 -12.47 8.29
C GLY A 339 -5.47 -11.29 7.52
N ALA A 340 -5.38 -10.07 8.05
CA ALA A 340 -5.80 -8.86 7.35
C ALA A 340 -4.97 -8.61 6.09
N ARG A 341 -3.66 -8.85 6.18
CA ARG A 341 -2.72 -8.65 5.09
C ARG A 341 -2.65 -9.80 4.09
N ASP A 342 -3.13 -10.99 4.42
CA ASP A 342 -2.92 -12.27 3.72
C ASP A 342 -1.48 -12.78 3.74
N LEU A 343 -0.55 -12.03 4.29
CA LEU A 343 0.89 -12.28 4.30
C LEU A 343 1.52 -11.77 5.60
N PRO A 344 2.67 -12.28 6.01
CA PRO A 344 3.47 -11.71 7.08
C PRO A 344 3.83 -10.24 6.77
N GLY A 345 3.78 -9.37 7.79
CA GLY A 345 3.89 -7.93 7.62
C GLY A 345 4.98 -7.26 8.46
N MET A 346 4.81 -5.95 8.72
CA MET A 346 5.80 -5.12 9.42
C MET A 346 5.63 -5.17 10.96
N ALA A 347 5.16 -6.29 11.51
CA ALA A 347 5.03 -6.51 12.94
C ALA A 347 4.18 -5.42 13.64
N ASP A 348 4.66 -4.87 14.78
CA ASP A 348 3.96 -3.86 15.59
C ASP A 348 3.58 -2.59 14.83
N VAL A 349 4.25 -2.30 13.73
CA VAL A 349 3.91 -1.17 12.84
C VAL A 349 2.57 -1.43 12.12
N ASP A 350 2.29 -2.68 11.73
CA ASP A 350 0.99 -3.10 11.19
C ASP A 350 -0.05 -3.22 12.31
N PHE A 351 0.34 -3.77 13.46
CA PHE A 351 -0.56 -4.00 14.60
C PHE A 351 -1.14 -2.69 15.13
N SER A 352 -0.27 -1.70 15.37
CA SER A 352 -0.69 -0.38 15.82
C SER A 352 -1.57 0.34 14.79
N LEU A 353 -1.28 0.19 13.49
CA LEU A 353 -2.11 0.77 12.45
C LEU A 353 -3.50 0.12 12.40
N LEU A 354 -3.60 -1.20 12.57
CA LEU A 354 -4.89 -1.90 12.63
C LEU A 354 -5.74 -1.39 13.80
N LEU A 355 -5.14 -1.30 14.99
CA LEU A 355 -5.82 -0.80 16.19
C LEU A 355 -6.24 0.67 16.03
N LEU A 356 -5.35 1.52 15.50
CA LEU A 356 -5.67 2.92 15.20
C LEU A 356 -6.86 3.02 14.21
N CYS A 357 -6.84 2.27 13.12
CA CYS A 357 -7.91 2.28 12.12
C CYS A 357 -9.26 1.84 12.70
N ARG A 358 -9.28 0.91 13.66
CA ARG A 358 -10.51 0.52 14.39
C ARG A 358 -11.10 1.70 15.18
N GLU A 359 -10.28 2.45 15.86
CA GLU A 359 -10.73 3.61 16.64
C GLU A 359 -11.21 4.73 15.72
N VAL A 360 -10.45 5.02 14.64
CA VAL A 360 -10.81 6.02 13.63
C VAL A 360 -12.19 5.71 13.01
N ARG A 361 -12.44 4.42 12.67
CA ARG A 361 -13.69 3.97 12.05
C ARG A 361 -14.93 4.22 12.90
N LYS A 362 -14.81 4.35 14.20
CA LYS A 362 -15.94 4.66 15.08
C LYS A 362 -16.54 6.06 14.80
N ASN A 363 -15.75 6.98 14.26
CA ASN A 363 -16.14 8.38 14.08
C ASN A 363 -16.21 8.83 12.61
N VAL A 364 -15.38 8.22 11.74
CA VAL A 364 -15.29 8.59 10.33
C VAL A 364 -15.19 7.35 9.45
N THR A 365 -15.59 7.49 8.20
CA THR A 365 -15.50 6.40 7.20
C THR A 365 -14.32 6.60 6.26
N VAL A 366 -13.86 7.84 6.11
CA VAL A 366 -12.74 8.24 5.25
C VAL A 366 -11.70 8.95 6.10
N ALA A 367 -10.41 8.67 5.87
CA ALA A 367 -9.31 9.40 6.49
C ALA A 367 -8.20 9.68 5.46
N LEU A 368 -7.55 10.85 5.57
CA LEU A 368 -6.39 11.20 4.74
C LEU A 368 -5.09 10.89 5.47
N SER A 369 -4.07 10.47 4.71
CA SER A 369 -2.76 10.05 5.24
C SER A 369 -1.59 10.50 4.35
N GLY A 370 -0.41 10.70 4.94
CA GLY A 370 0.76 11.31 4.30
C GLY A 370 1.72 10.32 3.61
N GLU A 371 1.32 9.09 3.32
CA GLU A 371 2.14 8.13 2.58
C GLU A 371 2.56 8.67 1.20
N CYS A 372 3.68 8.16 0.68
CA CYS A 372 4.32 8.53 -0.58
C CYS A 372 5.19 9.81 -0.54
N SER A 373 4.99 10.71 0.41
CA SER A 373 5.77 11.95 0.50
C SER A 373 7.28 11.70 0.61
N ASP A 374 7.69 10.76 1.44
CA ASP A 374 9.12 10.42 1.63
C ASP A 374 9.75 9.82 0.38
N GLU A 375 8.99 9.07 -0.41
CA GLU A 375 9.45 8.42 -1.63
C GLU A 375 9.67 9.42 -2.75
N ILE A 376 8.77 10.38 -2.94
CA ILE A 376 8.84 11.33 -4.07
C ILE A 376 9.70 12.56 -3.77
N PHE A 377 9.84 12.97 -2.50
CA PHE A 377 10.69 14.09 -2.08
C PHE A 377 12.05 13.67 -1.51
N GLY A 378 12.34 12.37 -1.42
CA GLY A 378 13.60 11.89 -0.84
C GLY A 378 13.73 12.12 0.65
N GLY A 379 12.69 11.81 1.43
CA GLY A 379 12.62 12.06 2.87
C GLY A 379 13.45 11.10 3.73
N TYR A 380 13.80 9.92 3.24
CA TYR A 380 14.48 8.90 4.02
C TYR A 380 15.96 9.18 4.24
N PRO A 381 16.54 8.71 5.39
CA PRO A 381 17.95 8.95 5.73
C PRO A 381 18.95 8.40 4.72
N TRP A 382 18.63 7.26 4.08
CA TRP A 382 19.53 6.63 3.10
C TRP A 382 19.78 7.46 1.84
N TYR A 383 18.93 8.44 1.55
CA TYR A 383 19.23 9.39 0.46
C TYR A 383 20.42 10.30 0.77
N ARG A 384 20.75 10.52 2.06
CA ARG A 384 21.82 11.40 2.54
C ARG A 384 23.00 10.66 3.12
N ASP A 385 22.89 9.35 3.33
CA ASP A 385 23.98 8.51 3.80
C ASP A 385 24.91 8.15 2.63
N PRO A 386 26.18 8.64 2.62
CA PRO A 386 27.11 8.42 1.50
C PRO A 386 27.44 6.94 1.29
N GLU A 387 27.53 6.16 2.37
CA GLU A 387 27.84 4.74 2.30
C GLU A 387 26.71 3.96 1.66
N ILE A 388 25.45 4.23 2.06
CA ILE A 388 24.29 3.57 1.47
C ILE A 388 24.10 3.98 0.02
N ARG A 389 24.33 5.25 -0.32
CA ARG A 389 24.29 5.72 -1.71
C ARG A 389 25.30 5.02 -2.61
N ALA A 390 26.48 4.74 -2.09
CA ALA A 390 27.56 4.09 -2.85
C ALA A 390 27.35 2.56 -3.00
N ARG A 391 26.57 1.93 -2.11
CA ARG A 391 26.34 0.48 -2.13
C ARG A 391 25.29 0.08 -3.17
N GLU A 392 25.50 -1.09 -3.76
CA GLU A 392 24.47 -1.81 -4.51
C GLU A 392 23.50 -2.53 -3.56
N GLY A 393 22.26 -2.72 -4.00
CA GLY A 393 21.22 -3.37 -3.24
C GLY A 393 20.13 -2.41 -2.73
N PHE A 394 19.15 -2.96 -2.03
CA PHE A 394 18.02 -2.20 -1.51
C PHE A 394 18.43 -1.37 -0.27
N PRO A 395 18.26 -0.03 -0.28
CA PRO A 395 18.74 0.84 0.81
C PRO A 395 18.17 0.50 2.19
N TRP A 396 16.96 -0.03 2.25
CA TRP A 396 16.24 -0.38 3.49
C TRP A 396 16.47 -1.83 3.95
N SER A 397 17.27 -2.63 3.25
CA SER A 397 17.52 -4.03 3.58
C SER A 397 19.00 -4.37 3.37
N GLN A 398 19.84 -4.06 4.36
CA GLN A 398 21.30 -4.18 4.30
C GLN A 398 21.85 -5.42 5.03
N ASN A 399 20.97 -6.32 5.49
CA ASN A 399 21.31 -7.47 6.34
C ASN A 399 21.16 -8.82 5.62
N LEU A 400 21.45 -8.88 4.32
CA LEU A 400 21.29 -10.10 3.52
C LEU A 400 22.05 -11.30 4.08
N MET A 401 23.22 -11.08 4.71
CA MET A 401 24.01 -12.18 5.31
C MET A 401 23.30 -12.82 6.49
N ASP A 402 22.65 -12.02 7.34
CA ASP A 402 21.88 -12.53 8.48
C ASP A 402 20.64 -13.29 8.00
N ARG A 403 19.96 -12.76 6.98
CA ARG A 403 18.82 -13.44 6.33
C ARG A 403 19.20 -14.80 5.74
N ARG A 404 20.35 -14.86 5.06
CA ARG A 404 20.88 -16.10 4.49
C ARG A 404 21.18 -17.17 5.54
N ARG A 405 21.73 -16.75 6.71
CA ARG A 405 22.03 -17.70 7.80
C ARG A 405 20.78 -18.37 8.36
N LEU A 406 19.64 -17.68 8.33
CA LEU A 406 18.38 -18.25 8.81
C LEU A 406 17.85 -19.38 7.92
N LEU A 407 18.22 -19.46 6.63
CA LEU A 407 17.63 -20.41 5.70
C LEU A 407 17.88 -21.86 6.13
N ALA A 408 16.84 -22.70 6.12
CA ALA A 408 16.95 -24.13 6.32
C ALA A 408 17.85 -24.75 5.24
N GLY A 409 18.58 -25.83 5.59
CA GLY A 409 19.59 -26.40 4.72
C GLY A 409 19.06 -26.79 3.33
N GLY A 410 17.87 -27.37 3.24
CA GLY A 410 17.23 -27.73 1.98
C GLY A 410 16.99 -26.52 1.08
N LEU A 411 16.47 -25.44 1.64
CA LEU A 411 16.22 -24.19 0.93
C LEU A 411 17.54 -23.49 0.56
N ALA A 412 18.53 -23.47 1.47
CA ALA A 412 19.83 -22.86 1.23
C ALA A 412 20.63 -23.54 0.09
N CYS A 413 20.42 -24.83 -0.14
CA CYS A 413 21.03 -25.57 -1.26
C CYS A 413 20.42 -25.21 -2.61
N GLN A 414 19.15 -24.84 -2.66
CA GLN A 414 18.42 -24.53 -3.89
C GLN A 414 18.45 -23.03 -4.24
N LEU A 415 18.83 -22.15 -3.30
CA LEU A 415 18.69 -20.71 -3.41
C LEU A 415 20.02 -19.99 -3.24
N ASN A 416 20.53 -19.36 -4.30
CA ASN A 416 21.60 -18.39 -4.17
C ASN A 416 21.01 -17.04 -3.71
N ALA A 417 21.01 -16.81 -2.39
CA ALA A 417 20.39 -15.65 -1.78
C ALA A 417 20.89 -14.30 -2.35
N ARG A 418 22.22 -14.20 -2.64
CA ARG A 418 22.80 -12.98 -3.20
C ARG A 418 22.34 -12.75 -4.63
N GLU A 419 22.44 -13.77 -5.46
CA GLU A 419 22.02 -13.69 -6.86
C GLU A 419 20.52 -13.34 -6.96
N TYR A 420 19.68 -14.00 -6.16
CA TYR A 420 18.23 -13.76 -6.11
C TYR A 420 17.89 -12.28 -5.84
N VAL A 421 18.51 -11.69 -4.82
CA VAL A 421 18.25 -10.30 -4.43
C VAL A 421 18.84 -9.32 -5.44
N MET A 422 20.07 -9.58 -5.92
CA MET A 422 20.76 -8.68 -6.85
C MET A 422 20.15 -8.68 -8.25
N GLU A 423 19.62 -9.80 -8.71
CA GLU A 423 18.89 -9.85 -9.98
C GLU A 423 17.67 -8.93 -9.96
N ARG A 424 16.87 -8.96 -8.89
CA ARG A 424 15.68 -8.11 -8.74
C ARG A 424 16.02 -6.64 -8.62
N TYR A 425 17.08 -6.35 -7.88
CA TYR A 425 17.63 -5.00 -7.79
C TYR A 425 18.07 -4.49 -9.17
N ALA A 426 18.91 -5.25 -9.88
CA ALA A 426 19.42 -4.88 -11.20
C ALA A 426 18.28 -4.71 -12.22
N ARG A 427 17.31 -5.65 -12.24
CA ARG A 427 16.13 -5.54 -13.10
C ARG A 427 15.36 -4.24 -12.86
N THR A 428 15.17 -3.86 -11.59
CA THR A 428 14.47 -2.61 -11.26
C THR A 428 15.23 -1.40 -11.80
N LEU A 429 16.58 -1.39 -11.72
CA LEU A 429 17.39 -0.31 -12.27
C LEU A 429 17.33 -0.23 -13.80
N LEU A 430 17.27 -1.36 -14.49
CA LEU A 430 17.12 -1.42 -15.96
C LEU A 430 15.77 -0.87 -16.45
N GLU A 431 14.74 -0.96 -15.63
CA GLU A 431 13.40 -0.44 -15.95
C GLU A 431 13.23 1.06 -15.61
N CYS A 432 14.25 1.71 -15.02
CA CYS A 432 14.21 3.15 -14.75
C CYS A 432 14.36 3.95 -16.05
N ASP A 433 13.40 4.83 -16.31
CA ASP A 433 13.54 5.82 -17.37
C ASP A 433 14.36 7.00 -16.85
N ILE A 434 15.60 7.13 -17.34
CA ILE A 434 16.56 8.16 -16.97
C ILE A 434 17.22 8.65 -18.26
N ALA A 435 17.18 9.97 -18.49
CA ALA A 435 17.69 10.59 -19.69
C ALA A 435 19.18 10.30 -19.90
N GLU A 436 19.58 10.12 -21.16
CA GLU A 436 20.98 9.95 -21.52
C GLU A 436 21.79 11.19 -21.16
N GLY A 437 23.01 11.02 -20.63
CA GLY A 437 23.85 12.14 -20.18
C GLY A 437 23.52 12.69 -18.80
N THR A 438 22.52 12.14 -18.08
CA THR A 438 22.23 12.52 -16.67
C THR A 438 23.48 12.37 -15.81
N PRO A 439 23.90 13.41 -15.04
CA PRO A 439 25.07 13.35 -14.17
C PRO A 439 25.00 12.18 -13.18
N PRO A 440 26.14 11.55 -12.83
CA PRO A 440 26.16 10.32 -12.01
C PRO A 440 25.40 10.43 -10.68
N THR A 441 25.53 11.55 -9.98
CA THR A 441 24.80 11.79 -8.72
C THR A 441 23.28 11.83 -8.94
N GLU A 442 22.82 12.61 -9.93
CA GLU A 442 21.40 12.71 -10.28
C GLU A 442 20.85 11.36 -10.73
N LYS A 443 21.58 10.65 -11.59
CA LYS A 443 21.24 9.29 -12.01
C LYS A 443 21.06 8.37 -10.83
N ARG A 444 21.98 8.40 -9.84
CA ARG A 444 21.87 7.58 -8.64
C ARG A 444 20.65 7.95 -7.80
N MET A 445 20.33 9.24 -7.66
CA MET A 445 19.14 9.69 -6.93
C MET A 445 17.85 9.22 -7.62
N LYS A 446 17.76 9.33 -8.94
CA LYS A 446 16.60 8.81 -9.70
C LYS A 446 16.46 7.29 -9.57
N GLN A 447 17.55 6.53 -9.59
CA GLN A 447 17.55 5.10 -9.32
C GLN A 447 17.01 4.79 -7.91
N MET A 448 17.49 5.51 -6.90
CA MET A 448 17.01 5.33 -5.51
C MET A 448 15.53 5.71 -5.35
N LEU A 449 15.06 6.77 -6.02
CA LEU A 449 13.64 7.13 -6.06
C LEU A 449 12.80 6.00 -6.66
N ASN A 450 13.22 5.43 -7.81
CA ASN A 450 12.53 4.30 -8.43
C ASN A 450 12.49 3.06 -7.54
N LEU A 451 13.61 2.71 -6.90
CA LEU A 451 13.65 1.60 -5.95
C LEU A 451 12.65 1.81 -4.81
N ASN A 452 12.65 3.00 -4.19
CA ASN A 452 11.71 3.32 -3.11
C ASN A 452 10.26 3.29 -3.60
N PHE A 453 9.98 3.91 -4.74
CA PHE A 453 8.64 4.01 -5.33
C PHE A 453 8.06 2.64 -5.70
N ARG A 454 8.86 1.76 -6.29
CA ARG A 454 8.40 0.45 -6.77
C ARG A 454 8.38 -0.64 -5.70
N TRP A 455 9.11 -0.48 -4.60
CA TRP A 455 9.27 -1.52 -3.58
C TRP A 455 8.84 -1.06 -2.19
N PHE A 456 9.56 -0.10 -1.62
CA PHE A 456 9.33 0.30 -0.22
C PHE A 456 7.96 0.95 -0.06
N MET A 457 7.62 1.89 -0.94
CA MET A 457 6.31 2.52 -0.96
C MET A 457 5.18 1.51 -1.16
N GLN A 458 5.35 0.52 -2.06
CA GLN A 458 4.33 -0.50 -2.27
C GLN A 458 4.07 -1.31 -0.99
N THR A 459 5.13 -1.62 -0.22
CA THR A 459 4.98 -2.27 1.09
C THR A 459 4.18 -1.42 2.08
N LEU A 460 4.40 -0.10 2.09
CA LEU A 460 3.68 0.83 2.96
C LEU A 460 2.23 1.04 2.52
N LEU A 461 1.97 1.14 1.21
CA LEU A 461 0.62 1.27 0.66
C LEU A 461 -0.21 0.00 0.90
N ASP A 462 0.37 -1.18 0.67
CA ASP A 462 -0.27 -2.46 0.97
C ASP A 462 -0.62 -2.56 2.46
N ARG A 463 0.32 -2.26 3.35
CA ARG A 463 0.09 -2.17 4.79
C ARG A 463 -1.08 -1.22 5.12
N LYS A 464 -1.07 0.00 4.54
CA LYS A 464 -2.09 1.02 4.79
C LYS A 464 -3.47 0.52 4.36
N ASP A 465 -3.60 0.07 3.12
CA ASP A 465 -4.87 -0.43 2.58
C ASP A 465 -5.40 -1.64 3.36
N ARG A 466 -4.52 -2.63 3.68
CA ARG A 466 -4.94 -3.86 4.36
C ARG A 466 -5.44 -3.60 5.78
N MET A 467 -4.70 -2.83 6.57
CA MET A 467 -5.07 -2.54 7.97
C MET A 467 -6.32 -1.66 8.04
N SER A 468 -6.41 -0.64 7.20
CA SER A 468 -7.55 0.26 7.19
C SER A 468 -8.82 -0.42 6.68
N MET A 469 -8.72 -1.17 5.57
CA MET A 469 -9.88 -1.84 4.99
C MET A 469 -10.36 -3.04 5.81
N HIS A 470 -9.48 -3.70 6.55
CA HIS A 470 -9.90 -4.71 7.53
C HIS A 470 -10.77 -4.09 8.64
N SER A 471 -10.60 -2.81 8.90
CA SER A 471 -11.42 -2.02 9.82
C SER A 471 -12.58 -1.28 9.14
N SER A 472 -12.85 -1.53 7.86
CA SER A 472 -13.87 -0.82 7.05
C SER A 472 -13.64 0.71 7.02
N LEU A 473 -12.39 1.15 7.00
CA LEU A 473 -11.98 2.54 6.91
C LEU A 473 -11.32 2.79 5.56
N GLU A 474 -11.83 3.77 4.79
CA GLU A 474 -11.17 4.22 3.57
C GLU A 474 -10.02 5.18 3.90
N VAL A 475 -8.80 4.85 3.46
CA VAL A 475 -7.68 5.78 3.56
C VAL A 475 -7.29 6.29 2.18
N ARG A 476 -7.21 7.63 2.07
CA ARG A 476 -6.77 8.36 0.88
C ARG A 476 -5.38 8.94 1.12
N VAL A 477 -4.61 9.04 0.05
CA VAL A 477 -3.17 9.35 0.11
C VAL A 477 -2.80 10.44 -0.91
N PRO A 478 -3.01 11.72 -0.58
CA PRO A 478 -2.86 12.83 -1.54
C PRO A 478 -1.48 12.91 -2.21
N PHE A 479 -0.40 12.56 -1.51
CA PHE A 479 0.94 12.52 -2.10
C PHE A 479 1.12 11.41 -3.16
N CYS A 480 0.17 10.45 -3.25
CA CYS A 480 0.10 9.46 -4.32
C CYS A 480 -0.65 9.97 -5.57
N ASP A 481 -0.89 11.26 -5.71
CA ASP A 481 -1.37 11.80 -6.98
C ASP A 481 -0.26 11.68 -8.03
N HIS A 482 -0.55 11.01 -9.14
CA HIS A 482 0.46 10.73 -10.17
C HIS A 482 1.05 12.01 -10.77
N ARG A 483 0.30 13.12 -10.82
CA ARG A 483 0.77 14.40 -11.32
C ARG A 483 1.93 14.94 -10.47
N ILE A 484 1.86 14.76 -9.14
CA ILE A 484 2.93 15.14 -8.21
C ILE A 484 4.14 14.25 -8.43
N ALA A 485 3.95 12.94 -8.53
CA ALA A 485 5.04 11.99 -8.73
C ALA A 485 5.77 12.21 -10.06
N GLU A 486 5.02 12.41 -11.16
CA GLU A 486 5.55 12.71 -12.49
C GLU A 486 6.35 14.03 -12.51
N TYR A 487 5.79 15.08 -11.92
CA TYR A 487 6.45 16.38 -11.83
C TYR A 487 7.74 16.28 -11.04
N LEU A 488 7.68 15.74 -9.83
CA LEU A 488 8.85 15.62 -8.95
C LEU A 488 9.93 14.67 -9.49
N TYR A 489 9.58 13.69 -10.30
CA TYR A 489 10.58 12.83 -10.91
C TYR A 489 11.55 13.59 -11.83
N ARG A 490 11.08 14.67 -12.46
CA ARG A 490 11.86 15.54 -13.34
C ARG A 490 12.61 16.65 -12.59
N VAL A 491 12.13 17.05 -11.40
CA VAL A 491 12.80 18.07 -10.58
C VAL A 491 14.19 17.59 -10.17
N PRO A 492 15.28 18.39 -10.34
CA PRO A 492 16.63 18.05 -9.94
C PRO A 492 16.75 17.73 -8.44
N TRP A 493 17.64 16.81 -8.09
CA TRP A 493 17.86 16.42 -6.70
C TRP A 493 18.26 17.61 -5.81
N GLU A 494 19.08 18.52 -6.30
CA GLU A 494 19.52 19.71 -5.56
C GLU A 494 18.37 20.61 -5.07
N MET A 495 17.28 20.70 -5.86
CA MET A 495 16.07 21.41 -5.44
C MET A 495 15.31 20.62 -4.37
N LYS A 496 15.19 19.29 -4.51
CA LYS A 496 14.53 18.44 -3.50
C LYS A 496 15.26 18.45 -2.17
N ASP A 497 16.60 18.44 -2.21
CA ASP A 497 17.50 18.46 -1.06
C ASP A 497 17.95 19.87 -0.68
N LEU A 498 17.09 20.86 -0.91
CA LEU A 498 17.38 22.27 -0.68
C LEU A 498 17.99 22.50 0.71
N HIS A 499 19.15 23.14 0.74
CA HIS A 499 20.00 23.35 1.93
C HIS A 499 20.49 22.04 2.59
N GLY A 500 20.59 20.93 1.85
CA GLY A 500 20.99 19.62 2.38
C GLY A 500 19.99 19.00 3.33
N ARG A 501 18.72 19.42 3.23
CA ARG A 501 17.67 19.05 4.16
C ARG A 501 16.64 18.10 3.54
N GLU A 502 16.19 17.12 4.35
CA GLU A 502 15.13 16.21 3.90
C GLU A 502 13.85 17.00 3.53
N LYS A 503 13.32 16.73 2.33
CA LYS A 503 12.14 17.40 1.78
C LYS A 503 12.30 18.94 1.71
N GLY A 504 13.50 19.43 1.44
CA GLY A 504 13.80 20.86 1.44
C GLY A 504 12.87 21.65 0.52
N LEU A 505 12.59 21.16 -0.67
CA LEU A 505 11.64 21.75 -1.61
C LEU A 505 10.21 21.80 -1.04
N LEU A 506 9.74 20.71 -0.40
CA LEU A 506 8.40 20.70 0.21
C LEU A 506 8.29 21.71 1.34
N ARG A 507 9.30 21.84 2.19
CA ARG A 507 9.35 22.84 3.26
C ARG A 507 9.32 24.25 2.69
N HIS A 508 10.10 24.52 1.65
CA HIS A 508 10.14 25.80 0.97
C HIS A 508 8.78 26.12 0.32
N ALA A 509 8.21 25.19 -0.42
CA ALA A 509 6.91 25.35 -1.07
C ALA A 509 5.76 25.66 -0.07
N MET A 510 5.83 25.11 1.16
CA MET A 510 4.76 25.23 2.15
C MET A 510 5.09 26.24 3.28
N THR A 511 6.04 27.15 3.06
CA THR A 511 6.31 28.26 3.97
C THR A 511 5.03 29.09 4.21
N GLY A 512 4.73 29.38 5.49
CA GLY A 512 3.53 30.11 5.91
C GLY A 512 2.25 29.25 6.05
N TRP A 513 2.30 27.95 5.76
CA TRP A 513 1.17 27.04 5.95
C TRP A 513 1.15 26.38 7.33
N LEU A 514 2.28 26.24 7.97
CA LEU A 514 2.48 25.55 9.25
C LEU A 514 3.25 26.43 10.23
N PRO A 515 3.15 26.19 11.55
CA PRO A 515 4.07 26.75 12.51
C PRO A 515 5.51 26.40 12.16
N ASP A 516 6.46 27.32 12.41
CA ASP A 516 7.87 27.14 12.07
C ASP A 516 8.48 25.89 12.71
N GLU A 517 8.09 25.56 13.95
CA GLU A 517 8.57 24.38 14.65
C GLU A 517 8.14 23.07 13.94
N ILE A 518 6.97 23.04 13.33
CA ILE A 518 6.46 21.91 12.52
C ILE A 518 7.13 21.90 11.15
N LEU A 519 7.14 23.06 10.47
CA LEU A 519 7.76 23.21 9.16
C LEU A 519 9.23 22.81 9.19
N HIS A 520 9.91 23.07 10.32
CA HIS A 520 11.32 22.78 10.50
C HIS A 520 11.61 21.55 11.36
N ARG A 521 10.59 20.78 11.76
CA ARG A 521 10.76 19.52 12.48
C ARG A 521 11.57 18.53 11.66
N LYS A 522 12.56 17.86 12.29
CA LYS A 522 13.31 16.77 11.67
C LYS A 522 12.39 15.59 11.41
N LYS A 523 12.58 14.89 10.27
CA LYS A 523 11.86 13.68 9.93
C LYS A 523 11.92 12.66 11.08
N SER A 524 10.75 12.20 11.49
CA SER A 524 10.58 11.08 12.43
C SER A 524 9.91 9.91 11.68
N PRO A 525 10.32 8.65 11.91
CA PRO A 525 9.62 7.49 11.35
C PRO A 525 8.23 7.34 12.00
N TYR A 526 7.43 6.41 11.48
CA TYR A 526 6.19 5.98 12.15
C TYR A 526 6.49 5.61 13.61
N PRO A 527 5.68 6.02 14.60
CA PRO A 527 5.94 5.74 15.99
C PRO A 527 5.91 4.23 16.27
N LYS A 528 6.80 3.78 17.14
CA LYS A 528 6.86 2.41 17.63
C LYS A 528 6.92 2.39 19.16
N THR A 529 6.55 1.28 19.78
CA THR A 529 6.74 1.12 21.23
C THR A 529 8.21 0.96 21.58
N HIS A 530 8.62 1.61 22.66
CA HIS A 530 9.93 1.46 23.32
C HIS A 530 9.81 0.63 24.62
N ASP A 531 8.61 0.16 24.98
CA ASP A 531 8.39 -0.63 26.18
C ASP A 531 9.10 -2.00 26.06
N PRO A 532 10.04 -2.33 26.97
CA PRO A 532 10.72 -3.62 26.98
C PRO A 532 9.77 -4.81 27.16
N LYS A 533 8.55 -4.58 27.63
CA LYS A 533 7.50 -5.60 27.72
C LYS A 533 7.17 -6.19 26.33
N TYR A 534 7.20 -5.38 25.26
CA TYR A 534 6.94 -5.90 23.91
C TYR A 534 7.97 -6.96 23.49
N LEU A 535 9.27 -6.71 23.75
CA LEU A 535 10.31 -7.72 23.50
C LEU A 535 10.08 -8.98 24.33
N ALA A 536 9.70 -8.83 25.60
CA ALA A 536 9.43 -9.98 26.48
C ALA A 536 8.23 -10.82 25.98
N LEU A 537 7.19 -10.17 25.46
CA LEU A 537 6.04 -10.84 24.83
C LEU A 537 6.46 -11.61 23.58
N MET A 538 7.22 -11.00 22.70
CA MET A 538 7.71 -11.63 21.49
C MET A 538 8.65 -12.81 21.77
N ARG A 539 9.51 -12.71 22.79
CA ARG A 539 10.34 -13.82 23.24
C ARG A 539 9.50 -15.00 23.77
N ARG A 540 8.44 -14.74 24.54
CA ARG A 540 7.52 -15.81 24.97
C ARG A 540 6.87 -16.55 23.79
N ARG A 541 6.44 -15.81 22.76
CA ARG A 541 5.91 -16.42 21.52
C ARG A 541 6.96 -17.28 20.82
N LEU A 542 8.18 -16.77 20.74
CA LEU A 542 9.29 -17.51 20.16
C LEU A 542 9.65 -18.75 20.96
N ASP A 543 9.67 -18.69 22.28
CA ASP A 543 9.95 -19.85 23.14
C ASP A 543 8.90 -20.94 22.94
N ALA A 544 7.61 -20.55 22.83
CA ALA A 544 6.54 -21.49 22.52
C ALA A 544 6.72 -22.12 21.12
N LEU A 545 7.14 -21.34 20.13
CA LEU A 545 7.42 -21.81 18.77
C LEU A 545 8.64 -22.77 18.75
N LEU A 546 9.72 -22.44 19.46
CA LEU A 546 10.92 -23.28 19.57
C LEU A 546 10.67 -24.58 20.35
N ALA A 547 9.63 -24.62 21.18
CA ALA A 547 9.21 -25.82 21.89
C ALA A 547 8.37 -26.79 21.01
N ASP A 548 7.89 -26.34 19.85
CA ASP A 548 7.16 -27.14 18.86
C ASP A 548 8.11 -27.64 17.76
N PRO A 549 8.59 -28.89 17.80
CA PRO A 549 9.49 -29.40 16.79
C PRO A 549 8.83 -29.62 15.43
N HIS A 550 7.49 -29.56 15.37
CA HIS A 550 6.70 -29.74 14.15
C HIS A 550 6.19 -28.41 13.57
N ALA A 551 6.67 -27.28 14.06
CA ALA A 551 6.28 -26.00 13.50
C ALA A 551 6.69 -25.91 12.03
N PRO A 552 5.76 -25.56 11.12
CA PRO A 552 6.04 -25.53 9.68
C PRO A 552 7.12 -24.51 9.31
N LEU A 553 7.34 -23.50 10.15
CA LEU A 553 8.44 -22.55 9.97
C LEU A 553 9.81 -23.23 9.85
N TRP A 554 10.03 -24.37 10.52
CA TRP A 554 11.32 -25.07 10.51
C TRP A 554 11.67 -25.74 9.18
N GLU A 555 10.73 -25.88 8.28
CA GLU A 555 11.01 -26.25 6.89
C GLU A 555 11.72 -25.12 6.12
N LEU A 556 11.54 -23.87 6.56
CA LEU A 556 12.08 -22.68 5.90
C LEU A 556 13.32 -22.10 6.58
N VAL A 557 13.40 -22.19 7.93
CA VAL A 557 14.48 -21.58 8.71
C VAL A 557 15.08 -22.55 9.74
N GLN A 558 16.32 -22.29 10.13
CA GLN A 558 17.06 -23.07 11.14
C GLN A 558 16.70 -22.58 12.55
N PRO A 559 16.13 -23.43 13.44
CA PRO A 559 15.75 -23.03 14.81
C PRO A 559 16.92 -22.45 15.62
N GLU A 560 18.14 -22.98 15.45
CA GLU A 560 19.34 -22.55 16.18
C GLU A 560 19.73 -21.11 15.80
N GLU A 561 19.66 -20.75 14.52
CA GLU A 561 19.96 -19.40 14.05
C GLU A 561 18.88 -18.41 14.48
N VAL A 562 17.62 -18.84 14.52
CA VAL A 562 16.52 -18.04 15.07
C VAL A 562 16.75 -17.75 16.55
N ARG A 563 17.14 -18.76 17.34
CA ARG A 563 17.48 -18.60 18.78
C ARG A 563 18.65 -17.64 18.97
N ARG A 564 19.72 -17.78 18.19
CA ARG A 564 20.88 -16.89 18.23
C ARG A 564 20.48 -15.43 17.94
N MET A 565 19.77 -15.21 16.84
CA MET A 565 19.30 -13.89 16.43
C MET A 565 18.44 -13.21 17.52
N ALA A 566 17.54 -13.95 18.16
CA ALA A 566 16.66 -13.42 19.20
C ALA A 566 17.40 -13.06 20.50
N GLY A 567 18.59 -13.64 20.72
CA GLY A 567 19.48 -13.31 21.85
C GLY A 567 20.36 -12.08 21.63
N GLU A 568 20.50 -11.62 20.39
CA GLU A 568 21.36 -10.51 19.99
C GLU A 568 20.55 -9.21 19.81
N ASP A 569 21.17 -8.06 20.04
CA ASP A 569 20.60 -6.78 19.57
C ASP A 569 21.06 -6.54 18.12
N MET A 570 20.10 -6.52 17.21
CA MET A 570 20.40 -6.37 15.78
C MET A 570 21.01 -5.01 15.48
N ALA A 571 22.25 -5.01 15.00
CA ALA A 571 22.95 -3.78 14.59
C ALA A 571 22.24 -3.09 13.42
N ASN A 572 21.83 -3.87 12.42
CA ASN A 572 21.09 -3.38 11.26
C ASN A 572 19.62 -3.83 11.31
N PRO A 573 18.67 -2.93 11.01
CA PRO A 573 17.27 -3.32 10.92
C PRO A 573 17.04 -4.42 9.88
N TRP A 574 16.08 -5.31 10.16
CA TRP A 574 15.64 -6.32 9.20
C TRP A 574 15.02 -5.70 7.96
N TYR A 575 14.21 -4.66 8.16
CA TYR A 575 13.56 -3.92 7.07
C TYR A 575 13.28 -2.48 7.49
N GLY A 576 13.51 -1.52 6.58
CA GLY A 576 13.30 -0.09 6.83
C GLY A 576 14.20 0.43 7.94
N GLN A 577 13.62 1.23 8.83
CA GLN A 577 14.29 1.81 10.01
C GLN A 577 13.86 1.16 11.33
N LEU A 578 12.73 0.45 11.33
CA LEU A 578 11.98 0.10 12.54
C LEU A 578 12.12 -1.36 12.94
N MET A 579 12.28 -2.30 11.98
CA MET A 579 12.29 -3.72 12.29
C MET A 579 13.65 -4.17 12.86
N ARG A 580 13.73 -4.16 14.19
CA ARG A 580 14.86 -4.72 14.95
C ARG A 580 14.47 -6.06 15.57
N THR A 581 15.21 -6.53 16.57
CA THR A 581 15.03 -7.85 17.20
C THR A 581 13.56 -8.17 17.55
N PRO A 582 12.78 -7.33 18.29
CA PRO A 582 11.41 -7.69 18.62
C PRO A 582 10.50 -7.80 17.39
N GLN A 583 10.66 -6.91 16.39
CA GLN A 583 9.87 -6.94 15.17
C GLN A 583 10.24 -8.12 14.27
N THR A 584 11.52 -8.53 14.26
CA THR A 584 11.96 -9.69 13.48
C THR A 584 11.45 -10.99 14.10
N ILE A 585 11.43 -11.11 15.44
CA ILE A 585 10.78 -12.22 16.13
C ILE A 585 9.29 -12.29 15.78
N ALA A 586 8.60 -11.13 15.88
CA ALA A 586 7.19 -11.05 15.51
C ALA A 586 6.94 -11.47 14.05
N TYR A 587 7.82 -11.08 13.13
CA TYR A 587 7.74 -11.45 11.72
C TYR A 587 7.87 -12.97 11.51
N LEU A 588 8.79 -13.63 12.20
CA LEU A 588 8.91 -15.10 12.16
C LEU A 588 7.68 -15.80 12.76
N CYS A 589 7.13 -15.27 13.86
CA CYS A 589 5.88 -15.76 14.41
C CYS A 589 4.69 -15.56 13.46
N GLN A 590 4.67 -14.44 12.72
CA GLN A 590 3.67 -14.20 11.66
C GLN A 590 3.81 -15.20 10.52
N ILE A 591 5.03 -15.57 10.10
CA ILE A 591 5.25 -16.62 9.06
C ILE A 591 4.70 -17.96 9.54
N ASP A 592 5.02 -18.39 10.77
CA ASP A 592 4.50 -19.66 11.30
C ASP A 592 2.98 -19.66 11.39
N HIS A 593 2.39 -18.60 11.97
CA HIS A 593 0.94 -18.45 12.02
C HIS A 593 0.31 -18.48 10.62
N TRP A 594 0.88 -17.79 9.65
CA TRP A 594 0.41 -17.73 8.28
C TRP A 594 0.44 -19.10 7.59
N LEU A 595 1.55 -19.86 7.74
CA LEU A 595 1.66 -21.22 7.23
C LEU A 595 0.56 -22.13 7.78
N ARG A 596 0.29 -22.06 9.09
CA ARG A 596 -0.77 -22.84 9.75
C ARG A 596 -2.16 -22.38 9.36
N HIS A 597 -2.41 -21.06 9.37
CA HIS A 597 -3.73 -20.48 9.14
C HIS A 597 -4.27 -20.78 7.74
N TYR A 598 -3.42 -20.69 6.73
CA TYR A 598 -3.81 -20.99 5.34
C TYR A 598 -3.56 -22.45 4.96
N GLY A 599 -2.97 -23.28 5.83
CA GLY A 599 -2.59 -24.65 5.51
C GLY A 599 -1.64 -24.68 4.30
N VAL A 600 -0.58 -23.87 4.36
CA VAL A 600 0.30 -23.65 3.22
C VAL A 600 1.19 -24.88 2.99
N ASP A 601 1.07 -25.49 1.82
CA ASP A 601 2.00 -26.54 1.39
C ASP A 601 3.35 -25.92 0.99
N ILE A 602 4.43 -26.40 1.56
CA ILE A 602 5.79 -25.99 1.21
C ILE A 602 6.33 -26.99 0.18
N VAL A 603 6.56 -26.53 -1.06
CA VAL A 603 7.01 -27.35 -2.20
C VAL A 603 8.37 -26.82 -2.65
N LEU A 604 9.43 -27.24 -1.98
CA LEU A 604 10.81 -26.85 -2.29
C LEU A 604 11.44 -27.75 -3.32
#